data_c5ffe859a80cb9f9b8bc808499cace91
#
_entry.id   c5ffe859a80cb9f9b8bc808499cace91
#
_cell.length_a   1.000
_cell.length_b   1.000
_cell.length_c   1.000
_cell.angle_alpha   90.00
_cell.angle_beta   90.00
_cell.angle_gamma   90.00
#
_symmetry.space_group_name_H-M   'P 1'
#
loop_
_entity.id
_entity.type
_entity.pdbx_description
1 polymer ?
#
loop_
_entity_poly.entity_id
_entity_poly.type
_entity_poly.pdbx_seq_one_letter_code
_entity_poly.pdbx_strand_id
1 'polypeptide(L)'
;MKAATLVGVLVLAMSFSANAQVSEELYGTWRLVSFTWQVVGTGESSDLFGKAPYGFLNYGRDGRMFAIIVKENRPKPADLAKITDQERAELFRTVIAYGGTFKVDGSRVVHNVDISWNENWTGTAQVRNFRIEGRRLIISVDPQVGTEGKLITAVLTWEKLQ
;
A
#
# COMPACT_ATOMS: atom_id res chain seq x y z
N MET A 1 -29.81 -17.12 -51.58
CA MET A 1 -28.60 -16.41 -51.18
C MET A 1 -28.83 -15.86 -49.76
N LYS A 2 -28.19 -16.46 -48.76
CA LYS A 2 -28.36 -16.08 -47.35
C LYS A 2 -27.07 -15.39 -46.91
N ALA A 3 -27.17 -14.12 -46.49
CA ALA A 3 -26.09 -13.35 -45.91
C ALA A 3 -25.92 -13.77 -44.44
N ALA A 4 -24.74 -14.24 -44.08
CA ALA A 4 -24.36 -14.50 -42.70
C ALA A 4 -23.72 -13.24 -42.12
N THR A 5 -24.31 -12.70 -41.07
CA THR A 5 -23.85 -11.52 -40.36
C THR A 5 -22.77 -11.93 -39.36
N LEU A 6 -21.57 -11.39 -39.54
CA LEU A 6 -20.42 -11.54 -38.62
C LEU A 6 -20.58 -10.50 -37.49
N VAL A 7 -21.02 -10.94 -36.32
CA VAL A 7 -20.99 -10.11 -35.07
C VAL A 7 -20.33 -10.93 -33.99
N GLY A 8 -19.13 -10.60 -33.63
CA GLY A 8 -18.47 -11.27 -32.50
C GLY A 8 -16.95 -11.16 -32.38
N VAL A 9 -16.36 -9.96 -32.31
CA VAL A 9 -14.94 -9.81 -31.89
C VAL A 9 -14.64 -8.40 -31.33
N LEU A 10 -15.50 -7.76 -30.57
CA LEU A 10 -15.16 -6.42 -30.06
C LEU A 10 -15.13 -6.25 -28.53
N VAL A 11 -15.34 -7.31 -27.75
CA VAL A 11 -15.47 -7.17 -26.28
C VAL A 11 -14.17 -7.48 -25.51
N LEU A 12 -13.20 -8.17 -26.11
CA LEU A 12 -11.97 -8.57 -25.41
C LEU A 12 -10.87 -7.48 -25.37
N ALA A 13 -10.91 -6.48 -26.23
CA ALA A 13 -9.86 -5.45 -26.31
C ALA A 13 -9.95 -4.37 -25.22
N MET A 14 -11.14 -4.13 -24.64
CA MET A 14 -11.31 -3.05 -23.65
C MET A 14 -10.76 -3.38 -22.27
N SER A 15 -10.78 -4.63 -21.83
CA SER A 15 -10.30 -5.04 -20.51
C SER A 15 -8.77 -4.96 -20.38
N PHE A 16 -8.04 -5.27 -21.45
CA PHE A 16 -6.58 -5.13 -21.47
C PHE A 16 -6.12 -3.68 -21.42
N SER A 17 -6.84 -2.77 -22.05
CA SER A 17 -6.50 -1.34 -22.05
C SER A 17 -6.70 -0.69 -20.68
N ALA A 18 -7.76 -1.04 -19.95
CA ALA A 18 -8.03 -0.47 -18.62
C ALA A 18 -6.99 -0.89 -17.58
N ASN A 19 -6.60 -2.16 -17.54
CA ASN A 19 -5.56 -2.64 -16.62
C ASN A 19 -4.18 -2.05 -16.93
N ALA A 20 -3.85 -1.88 -18.21
CA ALA A 20 -2.60 -1.23 -18.60
C ALA A 20 -2.56 0.24 -18.18
N GLN A 21 -3.65 0.97 -18.34
CA GLN A 21 -3.73 2.38 -17.91
C GLN A 21 -3.63 2.54 -16.40
N VAL A 22 -4.32 1.71 -15.62
CA VAL A 22 -4.23 1.73 -14.15
C VAL A 22 -2.82 1.41 -13.67
N SER A 23 -2.10 0.49 -14.30
CA SER A 23 -0.70 0.21 -13.99
C SER A 23 0.19 1.41 -14.27
N GLU A 24 -0.02 2.13 -15.38
CA GLU A 24 0.74 3.34 -15.71
C GLU A 24 0.58 4.45 -14.66
N GLU A 25 -0.63 4.63 -14.13
CA GLU A 25 -0.90 5.63 -13.10
C GLU A 25 -0.21 5.31 -11.77
N LEU A 26 -0.02 4.01 -11.45
CA LEU A 26 0.66 3.58 -10.23
C LEU A 26 2.17 3.85 -10.25
N TYR A 27 2.83 3.74 -11.41
CA TYR A 27 4.28 3.88 -11.48
C TYR A 27 4.77 5.23 -10.94
N GLY A 28 5.88 5.18 -10.23
CA GLY A 28 6.56 6.32 -9.65
C GLY A 28 6.62 6.28 -8.13
N THR A 29 7.02 7.40 -7.55
CA THR A 29 7.20 7.56 -6.11
C THR A 29 6.04 8.34 -5.51
N TRP A 30 5.54 7.83 -4.40
CA TRP A 30 4.44 8.35 -3.64
C TRP A 30 4.90 8.70 -2.23
N ARG A 31 4.55 9.88 -1.74
CA ARG A 31 4.82 10.34 -0.38
C ARG A 31 3.62 10.07 0.51
N LEU A 32 3.84 9.53 1.70
CA LEU A 32 2.76 9.29 2.68
C LEU A 32 2.16 10.61 3.16
N VAL A 33 0.83 10.65 3.21
CA VAL A 33 0.03 11.76 3.74
C VAL A 33 -0.60 11.38 5.07
N SER A 34 -1.18 10.17 5.16
CA SER A 34 -1.81 9.68 6.38
C SER A 34 -1.77 8.16 6.46
N PHE A 35 -1.81 7.64 7.69
CA PHE A 35 -1.93 6.23 7.99
C PHE A 35 -2.89 6.05 9.17
N THR A 36 -4.08 5.52 8.91
CA THR A 36 -5.18 5.43 9.88
C THR A 36 -5.75 4.03 9.98
N TRP A 37 -6.27 3.67 11.16
CA TRP A 37 -7.31 2.68 11.29
C TRP A 37 -8.67 3.33 11.08
N GLN A 38 -9.56 2.66 10.37
CA GLN A 38 -10.95 3.09 10.18
C GLN A 38 -11.89 1.97 10.58
N VAL A 39 -12.93 2.33 11.33
CA VAL A 39 -14.04 1.41 11.66
C VAL A 39 -14.97 1.36 10.47
N VAL A 40 -15.17 0.15 9.93
CA VAL A 40 -16.05 -0.05 8.77
C VAL A 40 -17.49 0.30 9.14
N GLY A 41 -18.13 1.14 8.34
CA GLY A 41 -19.53 1.52 8.49
C GLY A 41 -19.81 2.74 9.36
N THR A 42 -18.88 3.20 10.22
CA THR A 42 -19.12 4.37 11.09
C THR A 42 -18.34 5.62 10.66
N GLY A 43 -17.25 5.46 9.90
CA GLY A 43 -16.33 6.55 9.56
C GLY A 43 -15.40 6.97 10.72
N GLU A 44 -15.51 6.34 11.89
CA GLU A 44 -14.59 6.55 13.01
C GLU A 44 -13.17 6.15 12.58
N SER A 45 -12.17 7.00 12.87
CA SER A 45 -10.79 6.74 12.51
C SER A 45 -9.81 7.17 13.59
N SER A 46 -8.65 6.53 13.64
CA SER A 46 -7.54 6.89 14.51
C SER A 46 -6.21 6.81 13.78
N ASP A 47 -5.30 7.73 14.12
CA ASP A 47 -3.97 7.78 13.53
C ASP A 47 -3.10 6.63 14.07
N LEU A 48 -2.46 5.88 13.17
CA LEU A 48 -1.58 4.77 13.54
C LEU A 48 -0.15 5.24 13.86
N PHE A 49 0.41 6.06 13.01
CA PHE A 49 1.78 6.56 13.13
C PHE A 49 1.82 8.07 13.40
N GLY A 50 0.80 8.59 14.09
CA GLY A 50 0.63 10.00 14.39
C GLY A 50 -0.03 10.78 13.25
N LYS A 51 -0.21 12.09 13.44
CA LYS A 51 -0.91 12.98 12.50
C LYS A 51 -0.10 13.30 11.25
N ALA A 52 1.24 13.23 11.34
CA ALA A 52 2.17 13.53 10.27
C ALA A 52 3.20 12.39 10.09
N PRO A 53 2.76 11.16 9.78
CA PRO A 53 3.67 10.07 9.49
C PRO A 53 4.50 10.40 8.24
N TYR A 54 5.70 9.83 8.13
CA TYR A 54 6.57 10.08 6.99
C TYR A 54 6.89 8.77 6.28
N GLY A 55 6.95 8.80 4.97
CA GLY A 55 7.29 7.61 4.21
C GLY A 55 7.17 7.77 2.72
N PHE A 56 7.67 6.73 2.03
CA PHE A 56 7.60 6.61 0.59
C PHE A 56 7.14 5.22 0.18
N LEU A 57 6.39 5.18 -0.89
CA LEU A 57 6.04 3.99 -1.65
C LEU A 57 6.50 4.22 -3.09
N ASN A 58 7.21 3.25 -3.64
CA ASN A 58 7.62 3.29 -5.04
C ASN A 58 7.09 2.07 -5.79
N TYR A 59 6.59 2.30 -6.98
CA TYR A 59 6.28 1.27 -7.97
C TYR A 59 7.14 1.51 -9.21
N GLY A 60 8.12 0.64 -9.43
CA GLY A 60 9.04 0.70 -10.57
C GLY A 60 8.46 0.07 -11.83
N ARG A 61 8.82 0.60 -12.99
CA ARG A 61 8.46 0.01 -14.29
C ARG A 61 9.10 -1.36 -14.54
N ASP A 62 10.10 -1.71 -13.76
CA ASP A 62 10.75 -3.02 -13.73
C ASP A 62 9.96 -4.09 -12.95
N GLY A 63 8.77 -3.72 -12.42
CA GLY A 63 7.93 -4.57 -11.60
C GLY A 63 8.38 -4.66 -10.12
N ARG A 64 9.39 -3.88 -9.71
CA ARG A 64 9.84 -3.80 -8.32
C ARG A 64 9.08 -2.72 -7.56
N MET A 65 8.89 -2.96 -6.27
CA MET A 65 8.30 -1.98 -5.36
C MET A 65 9.03 -1.97 -4.03
N PHE A 66 8.95 -0.85 -3.33
CA PHE A 66 9.31 -0.76 -1.91
C PHE A 66 8.42 0.25 -1.19
N ALA A 67 8.20 0.00 0.08
CA ALA A 67 7.53 0.91 1.00
C ALA A 67 8.39 1.10 2.25
N ILE A 68 8.58 2.34 2.66
CA ILE A 68 9.22 2.71 3.92
C ILE A 68 8.34 3.75 4.59
N ILE A 69 7.88 3.46 5.79
CA ILE A 69 6.96 4.30 6.57
C ILE A 69 7.51 4.41 7.98
N VAL A 70 7.54 5.61 8.52
CA VAL A 70 7.94 5.86 9.89
C VAL A 70 6.91 6.71 10.62
N LYS A 71 6.76 6.45 11.91
CA LYS A 71 5.94 7.25 12.82
C LYS A 71 6.50 8.68 12.91
N GLU A 72 5.64 9.66 13.10
CA GLU A 72 6.07 11.02 13.44
C GLU A 72 6.85 11.05 14.76
N ASN A 73 7.72 12.05 14.92
CA ASN A 73 8.46 12.29 16.17
C ASN A 73 9.21 11.07 16.70
N ARG A 74 9.78 10.22 15.83
CA ARG A 74 10.62 9.10 16.25
C ARG A 74 11.82 9.61 17.05
N PRO A 75 12.14 8.98 18.19
CA PRO A 75 13.31 9.36 18.95
C PRO A 75 14.59 9.18 18.12
N LYS A 76 15.50 10.14 18.27
CA LYS A 76 16.87 10.05 17.74
C LYS A 76 17.80 9.65 18.87
N PRO A 77 18.31 8.41 18.93
CA PRO A 77 19.32 8.06 19.91
C PRO A 77 20.56 8.95 19.75
N ALA A 78 21.06 9.48 20.85
CA ALA A 78 22.26 10.34 20.84
C ALA A 78 23.53 9.57 20.50
N ASP A 79 23.57 8.30 20.88
CA ASP A 79 24.71 7.39 20.68
C ASP A 79 24.19 5.97 20.41
N LEU A 80 24.39 5.49 19.17
CA LEU A 80 23.97 4.14 18.78
C LEU A 80 24.69 3.01 19.55
N ALA A 81 25.88 3.27 20.08
CA ALA A 81 26.60 2.29 20.88
C ALA A 81 26.02 2.10 22.30
N LYS A 82 25.22 3.07 22.75
CA LYS A 82 24.58 3.07 24.07
C LYS A 82 23.07 2.89 24.03
N ILE A 83 22.51 2.66 22.85
CA ILE A 83 21.06 2.45 22.68
C ILE A 83 20.62 1.21 23.46
N THR A 84 19.58 1.36 24.28
CA THR A 84 19.00 0.28 25.06
C THR A 84 18.14 -0.65 24.18
N ASP A 85 17.85 -1.85 24.67
CA ASP A 85 16.95 -2.78 23.96
C ASP A 85 15.52 -2.24 23.89
N GLN A 86 15.08 -1.47 24.90
CA GLN A 86 13.78 -0.80 24.86
C GLN A 86 13.70 0.25 23.74
N GLU A 87 14.74 1.05 23.57
CA GLU A 87 14.82 2.03 22.48
C GLU A 87 14.88 1.33 21.11
N ARG A 88 15.65 0.22 21.00
CA ARG A 88 15.67 -0.60 19.77
C ARG A 88 14.29 -1.14 19.44
N ALA A 89 13.58 -1.68 20.42
CA ALA A 89 12.23 -2.20 20.26
C ALA A 89 11.25 -1.10 19.85
N GLU A 90 11.36 0.12 20.39
CA GLU A 90 10.53 1.25 19.99
C GLU A 90 10.83 1.69 18.55
N LEU A 91 12.10 1.78 18.18
CA LEU A 91 12.49 2.08 16.79
C LEU A 91 11.99 1.02 15.81
N PHE A 92 12.02 -0.26 16.20
CA PHE A 92 11.48 -1.35 15.38
C PHE A 92 9.96 -1.26 15.23
N ARG A 93 9.21 -0.97 16.30
CA ARG A 93 7.74 -0.86 16.26
C ARG A 93 7.22 0.37 15.51
N THR A 94 8.06 1.36 15.30
CA THR A 94 7.70 2.64 14.68
C THR A 94 8.19 2.79 13.25
N VAL A 95 8.54 1.68 12.61
CA VAL A 95 8.89 1.60 11.20
C VAL A 95 8.15 0.44 10.53
N ILE A 96 7.77 0.63 9.28
CA ILE A 96 7.38 -0.42 8.34
C ILE A 96 8.29 -0.25 7.13
N ALA A 97 9.00 -1.31 6.77
CA ALA A 97 9.90 -1.28 5.61
C ALA A 97 9.89 -2.64 4.92
N TYR A 98 9.52 -2.67 3.67
CA TYR A 98 9.56 -3.90 2.86
C TYR A 98 9.70 -3.57 1.38
N GLY A 99 10.14 -4.55 0.63
CA GLY A 99 10.25 -4.48 -0.82
C GLY A 99 10.06 -5.84 -1.45
N GLY A 100 9.86 -5.82 -2.76
CA GLY A 100 9.62 -7.02 -3.53
C GLY A 100 9.16 -6.70 -4.94
N THR A 101 8.34 -7.55 -5.51
CA THR A 101 7.67 -7.31 -6.79
C THR A 101 6.20 -6.99 -6.57
N PHE A 102 5.55 -6.41 -7.58
CA PHE A 102 4.11 -6.16 -7.51
C PHE A 102 3.40 -6.57 -8.79
N LYS A 103 2.10 -6.87 -8.65
CA LYS A 103 1.18 -7.11 -9.76
C LYS A 103 -0.13 -6.39 -9.48
N VAL A 104 -0.73 -5.84 -10.52
CA VAL A 104 -2.07 -5.23 -10.47
C VAL A 104 -3.10 -6.23 -10.96
N ASP A 105 -4.18 -6.36 -10.22
CA ASP A 105 -5.35 -7.17 -10.56
C ASP A 105 -6.63 -6.38 -10.25
N GLY A 106 -7.17 -5.74 -11.27
CA GLY A 106 -8.31 -4.83 -11.15
C GLY A 106 -8.05 -3.70 -10.16
N SER A 107 -8.81 -3.63 -9.08
CA SER A 107 -8.67 -2.66 -7.98
C SER A 107 -7.74 -3.12 -6.86
N ARG A 108 -6.99 -4.19 -7.08
CA ARG A 108 -6.04 -4.75 -6.13
C ARG A 108 -4.61 -4.66 -6.66
N VAL A 109 -3.69 -4.40 -5.77
CA VAL A 109 -2.26 -4.59 -6.00
C VAL A 109 -1.74 -5.64 -5.03
N VAL A 110 -1.01 -6.62 -5.56
CA VAL A 110 -0.39 -7.69 -4.79
C VAL A 110 1.09 -7.40 -4.69
N HIS A 111 1.60 -7.21 -3.47
CA HIS A 111 3.02 -7.08 -3.18
C HIS A 111 3.57 -8.45 -2.81
N ASN A 112 4.40 -9.04 -3.65
CA ASN A 112 5.14 -10.25 -3.33
C ASN A 112 6.43 -9.83 -2.63
N VAL A 113 6.51 -10.06 -1.33
CA VAL A 113 7.54 -9.51 -0.45
C VAL A 113 8.79 -10.38 -0.50
N ASP A 114 9.92 -9.81 -0.95
CA ASP A 114 11.22 -10.49 -0.97
C ASP A 114 12.02 -10.21 0.31
N ILE A 115 11.83 -9.01 0.89
CA ILE A 115 12.55 -8.52 2.07
C ILE A 115 11.63 -7.63 2.90
N SER A 116 11.68 -7.78 4.23
CA SER A 116 10.85 -7.00 5.14
C SER A 116 11.52 -6.77 6.49
N TRP A 117 11.19 -5.64 7.16
CA TRP A 117 11.54 -5.40 8.57
C TRP A 117 10.87 -6.42 9.50
N ASN A 118 9.70 -6.92 9.14
CA ASN A 118 9.00 -8.00 9.82
C ASN A 118 9.18 -9.29 9.03
N GLU A 119 10.03 -10.17 9.50
CA GLU A 119 10.41 -11.38 8.79
C GLU A 119 9.23 -12.31 8.48
N ASN A 120 8.13 -12.21 9.24
CA ASN A 120 6.89 -12.94 8.92
C ASN A 120 6.25 -12.53 7.58
N TRP A 121 6.68 -11.41 6.98
CA TRP A 121 6.19 -10.98 5.68
C TRP A 121 7.07 -11.46 4.52
N THR A 122 8.34 -11.76 4.78
CA THR A 122 9.26 -12.28 3.75
C THR A 122 8.73 -13.57 3.16
N GLY A 123 8.68 -13.67 1.84
CA GLY A 123 8.13 -14.82 1.10
C GLY A 123 6.60 -14.85 1.03
N THR A 124 5.89 -13.83 1.51
CA THR A 124 4.42 -13.77 1.45
C THR A 124 3.90 -12.79 0.39
N ALA A 125 2.62 -12.92 0.05
CA ALA A 125 1.89 -11.99 -0.80
C ALA A 125 0.98 -11.10 0.07
N GLN A 126 1.19 -9.79 0.00
CA GLN A 126 0.40 -8.78 0.69
C GLN A 126 -0.60 -8.17 -0.27
N VAL A 127 -1.86 -8.58 -0.20
CA VAL A 127 -2.94 -8.03 -1.04
C VAL A 127 -3.40 -6.69 -0.48
N ARG A 128 -3.55 -5.70 -1.36
CA ARG A 128 -4.01 -4.34 -1.02
C ARG A 128 -5.10 -3.91 -1.99
N ASN A 129 -6.18 -3.40 -1.48
CA ASN A 129 -7.15 -2.67 -2.29
C ASN A 129 -6.58 -1.27 -2.55
N PHE A 130 -6.76 -0.75 -3.75
CA PHE A 130 -6.32 0.60 -4.06
C PHE A 130 -7.32 1.35 -4.95
N ARG A 131 -7.24 2.68 -4.89
CA ARG A 131 -7.85 3.59 -5.84
C ARG A 131 -6.98 4.82 -6.02
N ILE A 132 -7.05 5.42 -7.19
CA ILE A 132 -6.35 6.65 -7.54
C ILE A 132 -7.39 7.77 -7.74
N GLU A 133 -7.18 8.89 -7.07
CA GLU A 133 -8.01 10.08 -7.12
C GLU A 133 -7.13 11.30 -7.45
N GLY A 134 -6.93 11.57 -8.74
CA GLY A 134 -6.01 12.57 -9.22
C GLY A 134 -4.56 12.25 -8.81
N ARG A 135 -3.97 13.08 -7.96
CA ARG A 135 -2.61 12.86 -7.45
C ARG A 135 -2.55 12.00 -6.17
N ARG A 136 -3.69 11.51 -5.69
CA ARG A 136 -3.77 10.69 -4.47
C ARG A 136 -3.94 9.23 -4.81
N LEU A 137 -3.18 8.38 -4.13
CA LEU A 137 -3.33 6.94 -4.10
C LEU A 137 -3.79 6.55 -2.70
N ILE A 138 -4.94 5.91 -2.60
CA ILE A 138 -5.48 5.37 -1.35
C ILE A 138 -5.29 3.86 -1.39
N ILE A 139 -4.59 3.33 -0.39
CA ILE A 139 -4.37 1.90 -0.21
C ILE A 139 -5.03 1.46 1.08
N SER A 140 -5.77 0.35 1.03
CA SER A 140 -6.36 -0.27 2.23
C SER A 140 -6.13 -1.78 2.27
N VAL A 141 -6.17 -2.34 3.47
CA VAL A 141 -6.21 -3.80 3.68
C VAL A 141 -7.66 -4.26 3.77
N ASP A 142 -7.90 -5.56 3.54
CA ASP A 142 -9.23 -6.11 3.78
C ASP A 142 -9.62 -5.93 5.26
N PRO A 143 -10.90 -5.65 5.56
CA PRO A 143 -11.35 -5.48 6.93
C PRO A 143 -11.08 -6.71 7.79
N GLN A 144 -10.65 -6.47 9.01
CA GLN A 144 -10.42 -7.51 10.01
C GLN A 144 -11.09 -7.14 11.34
N VAL A 145 -11.35 -8.13 12.18
CA VAL A 145 -11.92 -7.91 13.51
C VAL A 145 -10.85 -7.30 14.41
N GLY A 146 -11.10 -6.09 14.88
CA GLY A 146 -10.25 -5.39 15.86
C GLY A 146 -10.50 -5.85 17.30
N THR A 147 -9.78 -5.26 18.26
CA THR A 147 -9.79 -5.64 19.68
C THR A 147 -11.16 -5.50 20.36
N GLU A 148 -12.04 -4.63 19.87
CA GLU A 148 -13.39 -4.42 20.39
C GLU A 148 -14.49 -5.18 19.61
N GLY A 149 -14.09 -6.13 18.76
CA GLY A 149 -15.03 -6.86 17.91
C GLY A 149 -15.57 -6.05 16.71
N LYS A 150 -15.15 -4.80 16.54
CA LYS A 150 -15.50 -3.98 15.40
C LYS A 150 -14.66 -4.38 14.18
N LEU A 151 -15.25 -4.34 12.98
CA LEU A 151 -14.49 -4.48 11.75
C LEU A 151 -13.68 -3.20 11.51
N ILE A 152 -12.38 -3.35 11.36
CA ILE A 152 -11.43 -2.25 11.11
C ILE A 152 -10.60 -2.53 9.86
N THR A 153 -10.20 -1.46 9.18
CA THR A 153 -9.27 -1.51 8.06
C THR A 153 -8.16 -0.48 8.23
N ALA A 154 -6.94 -0.83 7.83
CA ALA A 154 -5.87 0.14 7.73
C ALA A 154 -5.97 0.87 6.39
N VAL A 155 -5.92 2.20 6.42
CA VAL A 155 -5.98 3.05 5.24
C VAL A 155 -4.76 3.97 5.19
N LEU A 156 -4.06 3.93 4.06
CA LEU A 156 -2.90 4.77 3.78
C LEU A 156 -3.23 5.68 2.61
N THR A 157 -3.08 6.97 2.81
CA THR A 157 -3.20 7.96 1.73
C THR A 157 -1.81 8.43 1.33
N TRP A 158 -1.56 8.41 0.04
CA TRP A 158 -0.31 8.81 -0.57
C TRP A 158 -0.52 9.91 -1.58
N GLU A 159 0.47 10.75 -1.80
CA GLU A 159 0.50 11.78 -2.82
C GLU A 159 1.66 11.53 -3.78
N LYS A 160 1.37 11.57 -5.09
CA LYS A 160 2.38 11.35 -6.13
C LYS A 160 3.41 12.47 -6.13
N LEU A 161 4.67 12.12 -6.04
CA LEU A 161 5.77 13.05 -6.30
C LEU A 161 5.86 13.35 -7.80
N GLN A 162 6.38 14.54 -8.12
CA GLN A 162 6.59 14.96 -9.52
C GLN A 162 7.73 14.20 -10.13
#